data_cfbf262dd042783570e3921570ed70ae
#
_entry.id   cfbf262dd042783570e3921570ed70ae
#
_cell.length_a   1.000
_cell.length_b   1.000
_cell.length_c   1.000
_cell.angle_alpha   90.00
_cell.angle_beta   90.00
_cell.angle_gamma   90.00
#
_symmetry.space_group_name_H-M   'P 1'
#
loop_
_entity.id
_entity.type
_entity.pdbx_description
1 polymer ?
#
loop_
_entity_poly.entity_id
_entity_poly.type
_entity_poly.pdbx_seq_one_letter_code
_entity_poly.pdbx_strand_id
1 'polypeptide(L)'
;MRFYNKRGTAEQWIKEGKQAAHGTRLSCHRFRANEVRLQLSVLAYNLGNLWRRLVLPARIDTWSLTSLQQRLVKTGGRLVKHARYYWLLLAASHLTRRLFGSMLQRIWALPAPTG
;
A
#
# COMPACT_ATOMS: atom_id res chain seq x y z
N MET A 1 12.57 -27.71 -9.50
CA MET A 1 12.63 -26.86 -8.32
C MET A 1 12.19 -25.40 -8.55
N ARG A 2 12.57 -24.77 -9.68
CA ARG A 2 12.12 -23.39 -9.98
C ARG A 2 10.59 -23.25 -10.13
N PHE A 3 9.90 -24.27 -10.58
CA PHE A 3 8.43 -24.29 -10.69
C PHE A 3 7.73 -24.27 -9.33
N TYR A 4 8.27 -24.95 -8.36
CA TYR A 4 7.73 -25.02 -7.00
C TYR A 4 7.81 -23.68 -6.27
N ASN A 5 8.92 -22.96 -6.45
CA ASN A 5 9.12 -21.64 -5.83
C ASN A 5 8.16 -20.58 -6.42
N LYS A 6 7.87 -20.65 -7.72
CA LYS A 6 6.90 -19.75 -8.34
C LYS A 6 5.47 -19.99 -7.87
N ARG A 7 5.11 -21.24 -7.62
CA ARG A 7 3.78 -21.59 -7.10
C ARG A 7 3.58 -21.05 -5.68
N GLY A 8 4.56 -21.22 -4.80
CA GLY A 8 4.50 -20.68 -3.44
C GLY A 8 4.40 -19.15 -3.43
N THR A 9 5.08 -18.46 -4.33
CA THR A 9 5.00 -17.02 -4.49
C THR A 9 3.61 -16.59 -4.96
N ALA A 10 3.03 -17.29 -5.92
CA ALA A 10 1.69 -17.00 -6.41
C ALA A 10 0.61 -17.18 -5.32
N GLU A 11 0.72 -18.25 -4.53
CA GLU A 11 -0.17 -18.49 -3.40
C GLU A 11 -0.05 -17.39 -2.36
N GLN A 12 1.15 -16.93 -2.08
CA GLN A 12 1.39 -15.82 -1.17
C GLN A 12 0.73 -14.52 -1.68
N TRP A 13 0.85 -14.23 -2.96
CA TRP A 13 0.24 -13.04 -3.55
C TRP A 13 -1.29 -13.09 -3.52
N ILE A 14 -1.87 -14.26 -3.77
CA ILE A 14 -3.32 -14.45 -3.66
C ILE A 14 -3.78 -14.22 -2.22
N LYS A 15 -3.04 -14.77 -1.25
CA LYS A 15 -3.32 -14.58 0.17
C LYS A 15 -3.24 -13.11 0.57
N GLU A 16 -2.22 -12.39 0.12
CA GLU A 16 -2.07 -10.96 0.37
C GLU A 16 -3.23 -10.15 -0.24
N GLY A 17 -3.65 -10.48 -1.46
CA GLY A 17 -4.78 -9.84 -2.10
C GLY A 17 -6.07 -10.04 -1.32
N LYS A 18 -6.29 -11.22 -0.78
CA LYS A 18 -7.45 -11.51 0.05
C LYS A 18 -7.41 -10.78 1.40
N GLN A 19 -6.26 -10.74 2.04
CA GLN A 19 -6.11 -10.17 3.38
C GLN A 19 -6.00 -8.64 3.36
N ALA A 20 -5.17 -8.11 2.49
CA ALA A 20 -4.88 -6.68 2.46
C ALA A 20 -5.94 -5.87 1.70
N ALA A 21 -6.38 -6.35 0.56
CA ALA A 21 -7.34 -5.65 -0.30
C ALA A 21 -8.78 -6.14 -0.15
N HIS A 22 -9.03 -7.15 0.68
CA HIS A 22 -10.36 -7.75 0.88
C HIS A 22 -11.04 -8.17 -0.42
N GLY A 23 -10.26 -8.71 -1.38
CA GLY A 23 -10.75 -9.04 -2.72
C GLY A 23 -11.86 -10.08 -2.76
N THR A 24 -12.04 -10.88 -1.71
CA THR A 24 -13.10 -11.89 -1.61
C THR A 24 -14.32 -11.45 -0.81
N ARG A 25 -14.32 -10.25 -0.25
CA ARG A 25 -15.48 -9.72 0.48
C ARG A 25 -16.49 -9.10 -0.48
N LEU A 26 -17.28 -9.96 -1.12
CA LEU A 26 -18.29 -9.59 -2.08
C LEU A 26 -19.68 -9.68 -1.44
N SER A 27 -20.04 -8.67 -0.67
CA SER A 27 -21.27 -8.65 0.13
C SER A 27 -22.43 -7.89 -0.53
N CYS A 28 -22.27 -7.38 -1.73
CA CYS A 28 -23.32 -6.67 -2.44
C CYS A 28 -24.29 -7.65 -3.09
N HIS A 29 -25.61 -7.30 -3.10
CA HIS A 29 -26.64 -8.14 -3.70
C HIS A 29 -26.63 -8.11 -5.22
N ARG A 30 -26.14 -7.03 -5.83
CA ARG A 30 -26.08 -6.89 -7.29
C ARG A 30 -24.75 -7.41 -7.83
N PHE A 31 -24.81 -8.21 -8.89
CA PHE A 31 -23.64 -8.75 -9.56
C PHE A 31 -22.65 -7.66 -10.00
N ARG A 32 -23.14 -6.60 -10.65
CA ARG A 32 -22.29 -5.51 -11.11
C ARG A 32 -21.58 -4.77 -9.96
N ALA A 33 -22.24 -4.62 -8.81
CA ALA A 33 -21.62 -4.01 -7.66
C ALA A 33 -20.46 -4.86 -7.12
N ASN A 34 -20.62 -6.18 -7.09
CA ASN A 34 -19.56 -7.11 -6.70
C ASN A 34 -18.40 -7.11 -7.71
N GLU A 35 -18.73 -7.03 -8.99
CA GLU A 35 -17.73 -6.93 -10.06
C GLU A 35 -16.87 -5.67 -9.90
N VAL A 36 -17.49 -4.52 -9.66
CA VAL A 36 -16.79 -3.26 -9.42
C VAL A 36 -15.91 -3.36 -8.16
N ARG A 37 -16.44 -3.94 -7.08
CA ARG A 37 -15.66 -4.15 -5.85
C ARG A 37 -14.44 -5.03 -6.08
N LEU A 38 -14.60 -6.10 -6.86
CA LEU A 38 -13.49 -6.98 -7.20
C LEU A 38 -12.43 -6.23 -8.02
N GLN A 39 -12.84 -5.46 -9.02
CA GLN A 39 -11.94 -4.66 -9.84
C GLN A 39 -11.20 -3.61 -9.01
N LEU A 40 -11.88 -2.93 -8.09
CA LEU A 40 -11.26 -1.97 -7.18
C LEU A 40 -10.25 -2.65 -6.25
N SER A 41 -10.55 -3.85 -5.78
CA SER A 41 -9.63 -4.62 -4.95
C SER A 41 -8.37 -5.02 -5.71
N VAL A 42 -8.52 -5.44 -6.96
CA VAL A 42 -7.38 -5.76 -7.84
C VAL A 42 -6.53 -4.52 -8.12
N LEU A 43 -7.17 -3.40 -8.39
CA LEU A 43 -6.47 -2.12 -8.60
C LEU A 43 -5.69 -1.71 -7.36
N ALA A 44 -6.31 -1.78 -6.19
CA ALA A 44 -5.66 -1.45 -4.92
C ALA A 44 -4.46 -2.37 -4.64
N TYR A 45 -4.60 -3.65 -4.93
CA TYR A 45 -3.51 -4.62 -4.79
C TYR A 45 -2.35 -4.29 -5.72
N ASN A 46 -2.64 -4.00 -6.98
CA ASN A 46 -1.62 -3.63 -7.96
C ASN A 46 -0.92 -2.32 -7.60
N LEU A 47 -1.67 -1.32 -7.12
CA LEU A 47 -1.09 -0.07 -6.63
C LEU A 47 -0.18 -0.30 -5.42
N GLY A 48 -0.57 -1.18 -4.51
CA GLY A 48 0.25 -1.55 -3.36
C GLY A 48 1.57 -2.19 -3.78
N ASN A 49 1.54 -3.08 -4.77
CA ASN A 49 2.75 -3.70 -5.29
C ASN A 49 3.63 -2.71 -6.05
N LEU A 50 3.03 -1.81 -6.83
CA LEU A 50 3.76 -0.76 -7.53
C LEU A 50 4.45 0.19 -6.54
N TRP A 51 3.73 0.61 -5.51
CA TRP A 51 4.25 1.41 -4.41
C TRP A 51 5.43 0.73 -3.72
N ARG A 52 5.29 -0.55 -3.41
CA ARG A 52 6.36 -1.36 -2.83
C ARG A 52 7.62 -1.35 -3.68
N ARG A 53 7.47 -1.48 -5.00
CA ARG A 53 8.61 -1.59 -5.93
C ARG A 53 9.30 -0.27 -6.20
N LEU A 54 8.53 0.81 -6.35
CA LEU A 54 9.05 2.09 -6.82
C LEU A 54 9.44 3.03 -5.69
N VAL A 55 8.77 2.96 -4.57
CA VAL A 55 8.83 4.01 -3.55
C VAL A 55 9.46 3.54 -2.24
N LEU A 56 9.23 2.29 -1.85
CA LEU A 56 9.72 1.80 -0.58
C LEU A 56 11.22 1.49 -0.61
N PRO A 57 11.95 1.76 0.50
CA PRO A 57 13.33 1.31 0.63
C PRO A 57 13.45 -0.21 0.52
N ALA A 58 14.59 -0.69 -0.01
CA ALA A 58 14.85 -2.13 -0.18
C ALA A 58 14.70 -2.93 1.12
N ARG A 59 14.95 -2.27 2.24
CA ARG A 59 14.83 -2.85 3.59
C ARG A 59 13.43 -3.36 3.92
N ILE A 60 12.39 -2.72 3.38
CA ILE A 60 10.98 -3.04 3.68
C ILE A 60 10.17 -3.45 2.46
N ASP A 61 10.78 -3.53 1.29
CA ASP A 61 10.09 -3.92 0.07
C ASP A 61 9.60 -5.37 0.09
N THR A 62 10.19 -6.20 0.93
CA THR A 62 9.81 -7.60 1.14
C THR A 62 8.69 -7.77 2.17
N TRP A 63 8.29 -6.72 2.86
CA TRP A 63 7.19 -6.80 3.83
C TRP A 63 5.87 -7.10 3.11
N SER A 64 4.99 -7.84 3.79
CA SER A 64 3.65 -8.12 3.27
C SER A 64 2.84 -6.81 3.16
N LEU A 65 1.87 -6.78 2.26
CA LEU A 65 0.97 -5.62 2.13
C LEU A 65 0.22 -5.34 3.42
N THR A 66 -0.15 -6.38 4.17
CA THR A 66 -0.80 -6.23 5.46
C THR A 66 0.09 -5.49 6.45
N SER A 67 1.38 -5.86 6.53
CA SER A 67 2.35 -5.18 7.39
C SER A 67 2.55 -3.73 6.98
N LEU A 68 2.65 -3.45 5.69
CA LEU A 68 2.78 -2.10 5.16
C LEU A 68 1.56 -1.24 5.47
N GLN A 69 0.35 -1.81 5.34
CA GLN A 69 -0.87 -1.12 5.73
C GLN A 69 -0.88 -0.73 7.20
N GLN A 70 -0.54 -1.66 8.07
CA GLN A 70 -0.58 -1.43 9.51
C GLN A 70 0.47 -0.42 9.97
N ARG A 71 1.64 -0.44 9.37
CA ARG A 71 2.78 0.36 9.84
C ARG A 71 2.96 1.68 9.12
N LEU A 72 2.55 1.80 7.89
CA LEU A 72 2.74 2.99 7.08
C LEU A 72 1.43 3.68 6.70
N VAL A 73 0.45 2.93 6.19
CA VAL A 73 -0.78 3.53 5.67
C VAL A 73 -1.73 3.94 6.80
N LYS A 74 -1.89 3.06 7.80
CA LYS A 74 -2.77 3.33 8.95
C LYS A 74 -2.07 4.13 10.04
N THR A 75 -1.34 5.14 9.66
CA THR A 75 -0.70 6.06 10.59
C THR A 75 -1.69 7.17 10.97
N GLY A 76 -1.98 7.29 12.24
CA GLY A 76 -2.82 8.38 12.74
C GLY A 76 -2.13 9.73 12.56
N GLY A 77 -2.91 10.76 12.36
CA GLY A 77 -2.37 12.10 12.20
C GLY A 77 -3.32 13.16 12.74
N ARG A 78 -2.76 14.31 13.07
CA ARG A 78 -3.52 15.48 13.51
C ARG A 78 -3.14 16.67 12.66
N LEU A 79 -4.13 17.36 12.11
CA LEU A 79 -3.93 18.60 11.38
C LEU A 79 -3.94 19.77 12.33
N VAL A 80 -2.85 20.52 12.36
CA VAL A 80 -2.71 21.70 13.23
C VAL A 80 -2.49 22.91 12.35
N LYS A 81 -3.26 23.96 12.59
CA LYS A 81 -3.05 25.25 11.94
C LYS A 81 -2.14 26.11 12.81
N HIS A 82 -1.04 26.58 12.25
CA HIS A 82 -0.14 27.52 12.89
C HIS A 82 0.18 28.67 11.92
N ALA A 83 -0.24 29.87 12.29
CA ALA A 83 -0.12 31.06 11.44
C ALA A 83 -0.77 30.85 10.06
N ARG A 84 -0.01 30.93 8.97
CA ARG A 84 -0.49 30.74 7.60
C ARG A 84 -0.33 29.31 7.09
N TYR A 85 0.24 28.41 7.91
CA TYR A 85 0.57 27.06 7.51
C TYR A 85 -0.25 26.02 8.24
N TYR A 86 -0.52 24.93 7.57
CA TYR A 86 -1.09 23.74 8.15
C TYR A 86 0.02 22.69 8.32
N TRP A 87 0.07 22.10 9.49
CA TRP A 87 1.02 21.06 9.81
C TRP A 87 0.27 19.75 10.01
N LEU A 88 0.68 18.73 9.29
CA LEU A 88 0.20 17.38 9.52
C LEU A 88 1.17 16.68 10.48
N LEU A 89 0.75 16.55 11.73
CA LEU A 89 1.53 15.84 12.74
C LEU A 89 1.14 14.37 12.71
N LEU A 90 2.07 13.53 12.30
CA LEU A 90 1.85 12.09 12.25
C LEU A 90 2.21 11.44 13.57
N ALA A 91 1.42 10.45 13.99
CA ALA A 91 1.74 9.61 15.13
C ALA A 91 2.94 8.74 14.74
N ALA A 92 4.14 9.13 15.14
CA ALA A 92 5.37 8.51 14.71
C ALA A 92 5.99 7.68 15.83
N SER A 93 6.16 6.37 15.58
CA SER A 93 7.26 5.66 16.18
C SER A 93 8.56 6.10 15.48
N HIS A 94 9.68 5.94 16.14
CA HIS A 94 11.00 6.30 15.59
C HIS A 94 11.26 5.67 14.21
N LEU A 95 10.77 4.47 13.97
CA LEU A 95 10.88 3.75 12.70
C LEU A 95 10.03 4.40 11.60
N THR A 96 8.79 4.78 11.91
CA THR A 96 7.82 5.32 10.96
C THR A 96 8.25 6.66 10.40
N ARG A 97 8.87 7.52 11.21
CA ARG A 97 9.31 8.85 10.80
C ARG A 97 10.33 8.80 9.66
N ARG A 98 11.37 7.96 9.81
CA ARG A 98 12.41 7.81 8.77
C ARG A 98 11.85 7.17 7.51
N LEU A 99 11.05 6.12 7.66
CA LEU A 99 10.46 5.41 6.53
C LEU A 99 9.50 6.30 5.74
N PHE A 100 8.68 7.04 6.43
CA PHE A 100 7.73 7.95 5.80
C PHE A 100 8.44 9.07 5.03
N GLY A 101 9.48 9.66 5.63
CA GLY A 101 10.30 10.67 4.97
C GLY A 101 11.00 10.14 3.72
N SER A 102 11.62 8.96 3.80
CA SER A 102 12.24 8.29 2.64
C SER A 102 11.23 8.00 1.54
N MET A 103 10.04 7.54 1.91
CA MET A 103 8.98 7.25 0.98
C MET A 103 8.55 8.51 0.23
N LEU A 104 8.34 9.62 0.91
CA LEU A 104 7.98 10.90 0.30
C LEU A 104 9.06 11.38 -0.66
N GLN A 105 10.34 11.31 -0.27
CA GLN A 105 11.44 11.68 -1.14
C GLN A 105 11.47 10.87 -2.42
N ARG A 106 11.21 9.57 -2.34
CA ARG A 106 11.17 8.69 -3.50
C ARG A 106 9.97 8.99 -4.41
N ILE A 107 8.82 9.32 -3.84
CA ILE A 107 7.66 9.75 -4.61
C ILE A 107 7.99 11.03 -5.39
N TRP A 108 8.62 12.00 -4.75
CA TRP A 108 9.02 13.25 -5.41
C TRP A 108 10.05 13.05 -6.51
N ALA A 109 10.91 12.02 -6.37
CA ALA A 109 11.93 11.70 -7.35
C ALA A 109 11.40 10.91 -8.56
N LEU A 110 10.15 10.43 -8.51
CA LEU A 110 9.56 9.74 -9.66
C LEU A 110 9.41 10.69 -10.84
N PRO A 111 9.74 10.23 -12.06
CA PRO A 111 9.59 11.07 -13.24
C PRO A 111 8.13 11.46 -13.47
N ALA A 112 7.88 12.71 -13.80
CA ALA A 112 6.54 13.15 -14.17
C ALA A 112 6.07 12.40 -15.42
N PRO A 113 4.78 12.04 -15.51
CA PRO A 113 4.28 11.39 -16.71
C PRO A 113 4.45 12.33 -17.91
N THR A 114 5.12 11.84 -18.94
CA THR A 114 5.29 12.56 -20.20
C THR A 114 4.08 12.33 -21.08
N GLY A 115 3.37 13.36 -21.36
CA GLY A 115 2.24 13.30 -22.26
C GLY A 115 1.01 13.98 -21.76
#